data_af4f166945160904861f6c1d4a9b0a64
#
_entry.id   af4f166945160904861f6c1d4a9b0a64
#
_cell.length_a   1.000
_cell.length_b   1.000
_cell.length_c   1.000
_cell.angle_alpha   90.00
_cell.angle_beta   90.00
_cell.angle_gamma   90.00
#
_symmetry.space_group_name_H-M   'P 1'
#
loop_
_entity.id
_entity.type
_entity.pdbx_description
1 polymer ?
#
loop_
_entity_poly.entity_id
_entity_poly.type
_entity_poly.pdbx_seq_one_letter_code
_entity_poly.pdbx_strand_id
1 'polypeptide(L)'
;MSATIERPSVDAAEQITSTSAQKWAAVVRILLGFTFLWAFLDKAFGLGYATEKAWLFGAGEGNPTAGFLKFGVNPEGPMAGFFNGLAPSSPAGFMNWLFMLALLGAGVGLILGLAMRITSIGSAILLMSMWLALAPWAKITLEDGTIEASNNPVVDDHIIYSATLILLMLVGAGRYWGLGRWWESHTPTWLH
;
A
#
# COMPACT_ATOMS: atom_id res chain seq x y z
N MET A 1 37.78 5.51 -45.60
CA MET A 1 36.38 5.15 -45.33
C MET A 1 36.19 5.11 -43.83
N SER A 2 35.63 6.17 -43.27
CA SER A 2 35.35 6.24 -41.81
C SER A 2 33.93 5.70 -41.60
N ALA A 3 33.80 4.57 -40.95
CA ALA A 3 32.49 4.03 -40.59
C ALA A 3 31.93 4.85 -39.44
N THR A 4 30.90 5.62 -39.69
CA THR A 4 30.14 6.32 -38.66
C THR A 4 29.33 5.29 -37.91
N ILE A 5 29.71 5.01 -36.66
CA ILE A 5 28.91 4.18 -35.73
C ILE A 5 27.72 5.04 -35.33
N GLU A 6 26.57 4.83 -35.93
CA GLU A 6 25.31 5.36 -35.45
C GLU A 6 25.02 4.80 -34.05
N ARG A 7 25.03 5.65 -33.06
CA ARG A 7 24.51 5.29 -31.73
C ARG A 7 22.99 5.15 -31.84
N PRO A 8 22.38 4.06 -31.33
CA PRO A 8 20.93 3.94 -31.30
C PRO A 8 20.35 5.13 -30.55
N SER A 9 19.36 5.77 -31.16
CA SER A 9 18.66 6.92 -30.61
C SER A 9 17.98 6.55 -29.27
N VAL A 10 17.85 7.52 -28.37
CA VAL A 10 17.25 7.39 -27.03
C VAL A 10 15.82 6.85 -27.09
N ASP A 11 15.15 6.96 -28.24
CA ASP A 11 13.80 6.43 -28.52
C ASP A 11 13.71 4.88 -28.42
N ALA A 12 14.83 4.16 -28.52
CA ALA A 12 14.85 2.70 -28.35
C ALA A 12 14.70 2.26 -26.89
N ALA A 13 15.02 3.12 -25.93
CA ALA A 13 14.84 2.83 -24.50
C ALA A 13 13.36 2.92 -24.06
N GLU A 14 12.52 3.64 -24.80
CA GLU A 14 11.10 3.82 -24.50
C GLU A 14 10.23 2.62 -24.94
N GLN A 15 10.77 1.71 -25.74
CA GLN A 15 10.06 0.54 -26.28
C GLN A 15 10.27 -0.78 -25.51
N ILE A 16 10.85 -0.76 -24.31
CA ILE A 16 11.21 -1.98 -23.56
C ILE A 16 10.00 -2.73 -22.97
N THR A 17 8.81 -2.11 -22.91
CA THR A 17 7.64 -2.83 -22.43
C THR A 17 6.80 -3.42 -23.55
N SER A 18 6.89 -4.73 -23.75
CA SER A 18 5.98 -5.43 -24.65
C SER A 18 4.52 -5.22 -24.19
N THR A 19 3.57 -5.26 -25.12
CA THR A 19 2.12 -5.17 -24.80
C THR A 19 1.70 -6.18 -23.74
N SER A 20 2.35 -7.33 -23.68
CA SER A 20 2.09 -8.35 -22.64
C SER A 20 2.56 -7.90 -21.27
N ALA A 21 3.76 -7.31 -21.15
CA ALA A 21 4.25 -6.78 -19.87
C ALA A 21 3.34 -5.69 -19.30
N GLN A 22 2.84 -4.83 -20.16
CA GLN A 22 1.90 -3.76 -19.79
C GLN A 22 0.55 -4.31 -19.28
N LYS A 23 0.03 -5.36 -19.93
CA LYS A 23 -1.20 -6.04 -19.45
C LYS A 23 -0.98 -6.71 -18.10
N TRP A 24 0.14 -7.39 -17.91
CA TRP A 24 0.48 -7.99 -16.61
C TRP A 24 0.72 -6.95 -15.52
N ALA A 25 1.33 -5.81 -15.83
CA ALA A 25 1.43 -4.69 -14.91
C ALA A 25 0.03 -4.19 -14.47
N ALA A 26 -0.92 -4.11 -15.41
CA ALA A 26 -2.32 -3.76 -15.08
C ALA A 26 -2.98 -4.83 -14.20
N VAL A 27 -2.76 -6.12 -14.45
CA VAL A 27 -3.26 -7.22 -13.60
C VAL A 27 -2.72 -7.07 -12.17
N VAL A 28 -1.40 -6.94 -12.00
CA VAL A 28 -0.78 -6.79 -10.67
C VAL A 28 -1.32 -5.55 -9.95
N ARG A 29 -1.48 -4.43 -10.66
CA ARG A 29 -2.08 -3.21 -10.13
C ARG A 29 -3.48 -3.44 -9.59
N ILE A 30 -4.35 -4.13 -10.36
CA ILE A 30 -5.73 -4.42 -9.97
C ILE A 30 -5.76 -5.34 -8.75
N LEU A 31 -4.92 -6.38 -8.71
CA LEU A 31 -4.82 -7.30 -7.57
C LEU A 31 -4.37 -6.59 -6.30
N LEU A 32 -3.34 -5.74 -6.37
CA LEU A 32 -2.92 -4.91 -5.23
C LEU A 32 -4.03 -3.94 -4.80
N GLY A 33 -4.72 -3.31 -5.78
CA GLY A 33 -5.86 -2.44 -5.48
C GLY A 33 -6.98 -3.20 -4.76
N PHE A 34 -7.27 -4.43 -5.16
CA PHE A 34 -8.26 -5.27 -4.48
C PHE A 34 -7.83 -5.61 -3.05
N THR A 35 -6.54 -5.83 -2.78
CA THR A 35 -6.04 -6.07 -1.41
C THR A 35 -6.38 -4.89 -0.48
N PHE A 36 -6.14 -3.66 -0.90
CA PHE A 36 -6.48 -2.46 -0.12
C PHE A 36 -8.00 -2.27 0.00
N LEU A 37 -8.72 -2.43 -1.12
CA LEU A 37 -10.17 -2.28 -1.12
C LEU A 37 -10.85 -3.32 -0.23
N TRP A 38 -10.38 -4.57 -0.27
CA TRP A 38 -10.88 -5.63 0.60
C TRP A 38 -10.67 -5.31 2.07
N ALA A 39 -9.47 -4.85 2.44
CA ALA A 39 -9.17 -4.43 3.80
C ALA A 39 -10.08 -3.28 4.27
N PHE A 40 -10.43 -2.34 3.37
CA PHE A 40 -11.43 -1.31 3.65
C PHE A 40 -12.82 -1.92 3.87
N LEU A 41 -13.28 -2.77 2.95
CA LEU A 41 -14.63 -3.36 3.01
C LEU A 41 -14.82 -4.21 4.27
N ASP A 42 -13.85 -5.07 4.60
CA ASP A 42 -13.89 -5.89 5.81
C ASP A 42 -14.07 -5.03 7.07
N LYS A 43 -13.32 -3.95 7.18
CA LYS A 43 -13.40 -3.04 8.33
C LYS A 43 -14.65 -2.16 8.32
N ALA A 44 -15.08 -1.71 7.15
CA ALA A 44 -16.27 -0.86 7.03
C ALA A 44 -17.55 -1.61 7.39
N PHE A 45 -17.65 -2.88 6.97
CA PHE A 45 -18.85 -3.71 7.13
C PHE A 45 -18.76 -4.78 8.23
N GLY A 46 -17.58 -5.02 8.79
CA GLY A 46 -17.37 -6.07 9.79
C GLY A 46 -17.60 -7.47 9.24
N LEU A 47 -16.93 -7.80 8.12
CA LEU A 47 -17.18 -9.04 7.39
C LEU A 47 -16.60 -10.28 8.08
N GLY A 48 -15.84 -10.10 9.16
CA GLY A 48 -15.34 -11.20 10.00
C GLY A 48 -14.07 -11.89 9.49
N TYR A 49 -13.33 -11.28 8.56
CA TYR A 49 -12.02 -11.77 8.14
C TYR A 49 -10.91 -11.26 9.08
N ALA A 50 -10.62 -9.97 9.04
CA ALA A 50 -9.68 -9.34 9.97
C ALA A 50 -10.38 -8.44 11.00
N THR A 51 -11.69 -8.16 10.84
CA THR A 51 -12.45 -7.25 11.69
C THR A 51 -13.89 -7.75 11.85
N GLU A 52 -14.27 -8.10 13.08
CA GLU A 52 -15.62 -8.61 13.38
C GLU A 52 -16.67 -7.51 13.51
N LYS A 53 -16.25 -6.30 13.91
CA LYS A 53 -17.16 -5.18 14.20
C LYS A 53 -17.10 -4.14 13.09
N ALA A 54 -18.26 -3.83 12.52
CA ALA A 54 -18.38 -2.81 11.49
C ALA A 54 -18.04 -1.41 11.99
N TRP A 55 -17.27 -0.67 11.19
CA TRP A 55 -16.92 0.73 11.51
C TRP A 55 -18.00 1.71 11.03
N LEU A 56 -18.47 1.59 9.76
CA LEU A 56 -19.45 2.51 9.18
C LEU A 56 -20.89 2.00 9.25
N PHE A 57 -21.09 0.70 9.02
CA PHE A 57 -22.41 0.10 8.83
C PHE A 57 -22.64 -0.96 9.89
N GLY A 58 -23.22 -0.54 11.01
CA GLY A 58 -23.52 -1.40 12.15
C GLY A 58 -23.74 -0.56 13.41
N ALA A 59 -23.51 -1.16 14.56
CA ALA A 59 -23.62 -0.46 15.85
C ALA A 59 -22.54 0.61 16.09
N GLY A 60 -21.65 0.87 15.13
CA GLY A 60 -20.57 1.85 15.24
C GLY A 60 -19.50 1.49 16.29
N GLU A 61 -19.37 0.20 16.60
CA GLU A 61 -18.41 -0.29 17.61
C GLU A 61 -17.03 -0.63 17.04
N GLY A 62 -16.89 -0.69 15.71
CA GLY A 62 -15.65 -1.01 15.05
C GLY A 62 -14.62 0.10 15.23
N ASN A 63 -13.40 -0.28 15.62
CA ASN A 63 -12.27 0.62 15.74
C ASN A 63 -11.11 0.10 14.87
N PRO A 64 -11.08 0.45 13.56
CA PRO A 64 -10.25 -0.19 12.56
C PRO A 64 -8.75 -0.22 12.86
N THR A 65 -8.23 0.80 13.54
CA THR A 65 -6.79 0.91 13.79
C THR A 65 -6.41 0.53 15.23
N ALA A 66 -7.34 0.56 16.19
CA ALA A 66 -7.02 0.36 17.60
C ALA A 66 -6.41 -1.02 17.89
N GLY A 67 -6.89 -2.07 17.24
CA GLY A 67 -6.36 -3.42 17.40
C GLY A 67 -4.88 -3.50 16.98
N PHE A 68 -4.57 -3.01 15.78
CA PHE A 68 -3.20 -3.00 15.29
C PHE A 68 -2.29 -2.09 16.15
N LEU A 69 -2.74 -0.85 16.43
CA LEU A 69 -1.94 0.12 17.16
C LEU A 69 -1.69 -0.24 18.63
N LYS A 70 -2.53 -1.08 19.24
CA LYS A 70 -2.36 -1.53 20.62
C LYS A 70 -1.69 -2.89 20.76
N PHE A 71 -1.93 -3.81 19.83
CA PHE A 71 -1.56 -5.20 19.97
C PHE A 71 -0.69 -5.73 18.82
N GLY A 72 -0.71 -5.08 17.65
CA GLY A 72 0.11 -5.46 16.51
C GLY A 72 1.46 -4.72 16.44
N VAL A 73 1.60 -3.61 17.18
CA VAL A 73 2.87 -2.89 17.27
C VAL A 73 3.85 -3.70 18.10
N ASN A 74 5.05 -3.95 17.55
CA ASN A 74 6.09 -4.67 18.27
C ASN A 74 6.57 -3.84 19.49
N PRO A 75 6.41 -4.32 20.74
CA PRO A 75 6.77 -3.57 21.95
C PRO A 75 8.27 -3.30 22.07
N GLU A 76 9.11 -4.16 21.46
CA GLU A 76 10.57 -4.02 21.44
C GLU A 76 11.05 -3.11 20.27
N GLY A 77 10.11 -2.65 19.43
CA GLY A 77 10.40 -1.75 18.32
C GLY A 77 10.72 -0.32 18.80
N PRO A 78 11.67 0.37 18.13
CA PRO A 78 12.11 1.71 18.55
C PRO A 78 11.02 2.78 18.48
N MET A 79 9.95 2.53 17.71
CA MET A 79 8.81 3.45 17.56
C MET A 79 7.53 2.97 18.25
N ALA A 80 7.61 1.95 19.11
CA ALA A 80 6.43 1.36 19.77
C ALA A 80 5.59 2.42 20.51
N GLY A 81 6.23 3.26 21.32
CA GLY A 81 5.52 4.32 22.07
C GLY A 81 4.83 5.34 21.16
N PHE A 82 5.44 5.69 20.03
CA PHE A 82 4.84 6.58 19.03
C PHE A 82 3.57 5.96 18.43
N PHE A 83 3.66 4.75 17.89
CA PHE A 83 2.51 4.10 17.27
C PHE A 83 1.39 3.78 18.26
N ASN A 84 1.72 3.31 19.46
CA ASN A 84 0.73 3.06 20.51
C ASN A 84 0.01 4.36 20.91
N GLY A 85 0.71 5.50 20.94
CA GLY A 85 0.14 6.81 21.22
C GLY A 85 -0.84 7.32 20.16
N LEU A 86 -0.80 6.77 18.94
CA LEU A 86 -1.76 7.08 17.87
C LEU A 86 -3.08 6.30 18.00
N ALA A 87 -3.17 5.29 18.88
CA ALA A 87 -4.34 4.44 19.00
C ALA A 87 -5.58 5.26 19.41
N PRO A 88 -6.65 5.28 18.58
CA PRO A 88 -7.83 6.05 18.89
C PRO A 88 -8.64 5.43 20.04
N SER A 89 -9.17 6.27 20.90
CA SER A 89 -10.03 5.85 22.01
C SER A 89 -11.46 5.55 21.58
N SER A 90 -11.86 5.98 20.38
CA SER A 90 -13.21 5.80 19.86
C SER A 90 -13.22 5.48 18.36
N PRO A 91 -14.31 4.88 17.85
CA PRO A 91 -14.49 4.62 16.39
C PRO A 91 -14.38 5.88 15.52
N ALA A 92 -14.77 7.04 16.03
CA ALA A 92 -14.70 8.33 15.32
C ALA A 92 -13.31 8.99 15.37
N GLY A 93 -12.32 8.33 15.97
CA GLY A 93 -10.96 8.87 16.10
C GLY A 93 -10.31 9.18 14.75
N PHE A 94 -9.53 10.26 14.71
CA PHE A 94 -8.87 10.76 13.49
C PHE A 94 -8.05 9.67 12.76
N MET A 95 -7.34 8.83 13.49
CA MET A 95 -6.53 7.77 12.89
C MET A 95 -7.36 6.73 12.15
N ASN A 96 -8.58 6.43 12.63
CA ASN A 96 -9.49 5.55 11.91
C ASN A 96 -9.91 6.16 10.56
N TRP A 97 -10.30 7.42 10.54
CA TRP A 97 -10.65 8.12 9.31
C TRP A 97 -9.48 8.18 8.34
N LEU A 98 -8.31 8.57 8.80
CA LEU A 98 -7.11 8.65 7.97
C LEU A 98 -6.76 7.30 7.34
N PHE A 99 -6.75 6.24 8.15
CA PHE A 99 -6.44 4.90 7.70
C PHE A 99 -7.48 4.36 6.70
N MET A 100 -8.76 4.51 7.02
CA MET A 100 -9.84 4.01 6.18
C MET A 100 -9.93 4.76 4.85
N LEU A 101 -9.74 6.07 4.84
CA LEU A 101 -9.65 6.85 3.59
C LEU A 101 -8.41 6.50 2.77
N ALA A 102 -7.28 6.21 3.42
CA ALA A 102 -6.08 5.73 2.73
C ALA A 102 -6.31 4.37 2.07
N LEU A 103 -6.95 3.41 2.76
CA LEU A 103 -7.31 2.11 2.20
C LEU A 103 -8.27 2.24 1.00
N LEU A 104 -9.33 3.04 1.16
CA LEU A 104 -10.31 3.28 0.09
C LEU A 104 -9.65 3.95 -1.11
N GLY A 105 -8.90 5.03 -0.88
CA GLY A 105 -8.20 5.78 -1.93
C GLY A 105 -7.17 4.92 -2.66
N ALA A 106 -6.38 4.11 -1.93
CA ALA A 106 -5.45 3.15 -2.49
C ALA A 106 -6.18 2.09 -3.34
N GLY A 107 -7.22 1.47 -2.78
CA GLY A 107 -7.98 0.42 -3.46
C GLY A 107 -8.62 0.92 -4.76
N VAL A 108 -9.41 2.00 -4.69
CA VAL A 108 -10.10 2.58 -5.84
C VAL A 108 -9.11 3.16 -6.85
N GLY A 109 -8.12 3.92 -6.39
CA GLY A 109 -7.11 4.54 -7.25
C GLY A 109 -6.29 3.51 -8.03
N LEU A 110 -5.86 2.42 -7.39
CA LEU A 110 -5.16 1.32 -8.05
C LEU A 110 -6.07 0.55 -9.00
N ILE A 111 -7.29 0.16 -8.61
CA ILE A 111 -8.19 -0.61 -9.49
C ILE A 111 -8.51 0.22 -10.74
N LEU A 112 -8.84 1.48 -10.59
CA LEU A 112 -9.18 2.36 -11.71
C LEU A 112 -7.94 2.87 -12.46
N GLY A 113 -6.74 2.75 -11.90
CA GLY A 113 -5.51 3.30 -12.47
C GLY A 113 -5.47 4.83 -12.47
N LEU A 114 -6.12 5.46 -11.50
CA LEU A 114 -6.20 6.92 -11.34
C LEU A 114 -5.08 7.43 -10.44
N ALA A 115 -4.60 8.65 -10.75
CA ALA A 115 -3.64 9.37 -9.91
C ALA A 115 -2.46 8.47 -9.44
N MET A 116 -1.91 7.66 -10.34
CA MET A 116 -0.97 6.57 -10.01
C MET A 116 0.19 7.04 -9.15
N ARG A 117 0.69 8.27 -9.34
CA ARG A 117 1.78 8.81 -8.53
C ARG A 117 1.36 8.98 -7.07
N ILE A 118 0.23 9.66 -6.83
CA ILE A 118 -0.28 9.88 -5.45
C ILE A 118 -0.68 8.56 -4.82
N THR A 119 -1.42 7.72 -5.55
CA THR A 119 -1.93 6.45 -5.06
C THR A 119 -0.79 5.50 -4.69
N SER A 120 0.21 5.33 -5.56
CA SER A 120 1.33 4.42 -5.29
C SER A 120 2.23 4.92 -4.16
N ILE A 121 2.59 6.21 -4.15
CA ILE A 121 3.43 6.78 -3.09
C ILE A 121 2.68 6.76 -1.75
N GLY A 122 1.41 7.19 -1.71
CA GLY A 122 0.61 7.18 -0.50
C GLY A 122 0.42 5.78 0.08
N SER A 123 0.14 4.79 -0.78
CA SER A 123 0.03 3.38 -0.36
C SER A 123 1.37 2.82 0.14
N ALA A 124 2.49 3.16 -0.52
CA ALA A 124 3.82 2.74 -0.07
C ALA A 124 4.17 3.36 1.30
N ILE A 125 3.84 4.64 1.53
CA ILE A 125 4.02 5.28 2.84
C ILE A 125 3.19 4.57 3.92
N LEU A 126 1.93 4.23 3.63
CA LEU A 126 1.07 3.48 4.54
C LEU A 126 1.70 2.13 4.91
N LEU A 127 2.10 1.33 3.90
CA LEU A 127 2.73 0.02 4.12
C LEU A 127 4.05 0.14 4.90
N MET A 128 4.89 1.12 4.54
CA MET A 128 6.16 1.33 5.25
C MET A 128 5.96 1.79 6.69
N SER A 129 4.91 2.56 6.97
CA SER A 129 4.56 2.92 8.36
C SER A 129 4.14 1.69 9.17
N MET A 130 3.40 0.75 8.57
CA MET A 130 3.05 -0.52 9.20
C MET A 130 4.28 -1.41 9.43
N TRP A 131 5.18 -1.49 8.45
CA TRP A 131 6.44 -2.21 8.59
C TRP A 131 7.30 -1.67 9.74
N LEU A 132 7.40 -0.34 9.86
CA LEU A 132 8.10 0.31 10.98
C LEU A 132 7.44 0.02 12.34
N ALA A 133 6.12 -0.06 12.38
CA ALA A 133 5.38 -0.40 13.60
C ALA A 133 5.59 -1.86 14.02
N LEU A 134 5.61 -2.78 13.04
CA LEU A 134 5.89 -4.21 13.27
C LEU A 134 7.35 -4.45 13.67
N ALA A 135 8.27 -3.58 13.28
CA ALA A 135 9.70 -3.67 13.56
C ALA A 135 10.24 -5.12 13.44
N PRO A 136 10.17 -5.76 12.25
CA PRO A 136 10.41 -7.19 12.10
C PRO A 136 11.84 -7.63 12.48
N TRP A 137 12.77 -6.68 12.58
CA TRP A 137 14.13 -6.90 13.05
C TRP A 137 14.23 -7.03 14.58
N ALA A 138 13.24 -6.57 15.34
CA ALA A 138 13.24 -6.66 16.80
C ALA A 138 12.56 -7.95 17.23
N LYS A 139 13.26 -8.72 18.05
CA LYS A 139 12.75 -9.97 18.63
C LYS A 139 11.96 -9.66 19.89
N ILE A 140 10.84 -10.35 20.09
CA ILE A 140 9.99 -10.22 21.27
C ILE A 140 10.35 -11.36 22.21
N THR A 141 10.63 -11.03 23.48
CA THR A 141 10.78 -12.05 24.55
C THR A 141 9.45 -12.15 25.28
N LEU A 142 8.82 -13.33 25.23
CA LEU A 142 7.59 -13.60 25.93
C LEU A 142 7.83 -13.83 27.43
N GLU A 143 6.76 -13.78 28.23
CA GLU A 143 6.83 -13.96 29.70
C GLU A 143 7.41 -15.32 30.11
N ASP A 144 7.24 -16.35 29.29
CA ASP A 144 7.79 -17.70 29.52
C ASP A 144 9.26 -17.82 29.08
N GLY A 145 9.87 -16.72 28.60
CA GLY A 145 11.26 -16.69 28.12
C GLY A 145 11.43 -17.16 26.67
N THR A 146 10.36 -17.52 25.96
CA THR A 146 10.45 -17.84 24.53
C THR A 146 10.68 -16.57 23.71
N ILE A 147 11.42 -16.73 22.59
CA ILE A 147 11.72 -15.61 21.68
C ILE A 147 10.88 -15.77 20.43
N GLU A 148 10.02 -14.78 20.16
CA GLU A 148 9.33 -14.63 18.88
C GLU A 148 10.15 -13.73 17.96
N ALA A 149 10.30 -14.15 16.72
CA ALA A 149 10.98 -13.39 15.68
C ALA A 149 10.25 -13.55 14.34
N SER A 150 10.32 -12.54 13.50
CA SER A 150 9.86 -12.64 12.13
C SER A 150 10.66 -13.67 11.35
N ASN A 151 10.04 -14.34 10.38
CA ASN A 151 10.73 -15.24 9.47
C ASN A 151 11.83 -14.54 8.66
N ASN A 152 11.63 -13.27 8.35
CA ASN A 152 12.62 -12.41 7.71
C ASN A 152 12.64 -11.04 8.41
N PRO A 153 13.81 -10.60 8.92
CA PRO A 153 13.90 -9.36 9.69
C PRO A 153 13.86 -8.09 8.83
N VAL A 154 13.89 -8.20 7.51
CA VAL A 154 13.98 -7.05 6.60
C VAL A 154 12.87 -7.06 5.58
N VAL A 155 12.71 -8.16 4.84
CA VAL A 155 11.80 -8.23 3.69
C VAL A 155 10.56 -9.04 4.03
N ASP A 156 9.43 -8.37 4.05
CA ASP A 156 8.10 -8.95 4.19
C ASP A 156 7.18 -8.45 3.05
N ASP A 157 5.90 -8.72 3.15
CA ASP A 157 4.89 -8.29 2.17
C ASP A 157 4.77 -6.75 2.07
N HIS A 158 4.98 -6.00 3.15
CA HIS A 158 4.96 -4.53 3.13
C HIS A 158 6.05 -3.97 2.21
N ILE A 159 7.27 -4.50 2.30
CA ILE A 159 8.40 -4.11 1.45
C ILE A 159 8.13 -4.50 -0.01
N ILE A 160 7.70 -5.75 -0.25
CA ILE A 160 7.43 -6.25 -1.61
C ILE A 160 6.32 -5.45 -2.28
N TYR A 161 5.21 -5.18 -1.56
CA TYR A 161 4.10 -4.40 -2.11
C TYR A 161 4.50 -2.94 -2.35
N SER A 162 5.28 -2.32 -1.45
CA SER A 162 5.78 -0.96 -1.64
C SER A 162 6.66 -0.85 -2.89
N ALA A 163 7.61 -1.77 -3.05
CA ALA A 163 8.48 -1.81 -4.24
C ALA A 163 7.66 -2.04 -5.52
N THR A 164 6.66 -2.93 -5.47
CA THR A 164 5.76 -3.20 -6.60
C THR A 164 4.93 -1.98 -6.96
N LEU A 165 4.40 -1.24 -5.98
CA LEU A 165 3.64 0.00 -6.20
C LEU A 165 4.49 1.07 -6.91
N ILE A 166 5.72 1.23 -6.49
CA ILE A 166 6.67 2.17 -7.14
C ILE A 166 6.97 1.70 -8.56
N LEU A 167 7.22 0.41 -8.78
CA LEU A 167 7.43 -0.13 -10.12
C LEU A 167 6.22 0.11 -11.03
N LEU A 168 4.99 -0.17 -10.55
CA LEU A 168 3.76 0.04 -11.32
C LEU A 168 3.55 1.51 -11.69
N MET A 169 3.89 2.43 -10.80
CA MET A 169 3.90 3.86 -11.08
C MET A 169 4.88 4.21 -12.20
N LEU A 170 6.13 3.74 -12.09
CA LEU A 170 7.20 4.05 -13.05
C LEU A 170 6.92 3.49 -14.45
N VAL A 171 6.32 2.31 -14.56
CA VAL A 171 5.95 1.72 -15.87
C VAL A 171 4.62 2.24 -16.42
N GLY A 172 3.97 3.19 -15.75
CA GLY A 172 2.71 3.77 -16.20
C GLY A 172 1.55 2.78 -16.27
N ALA A 173 1.48 1.84 -15.32
CA ALA A 173 0.49 0.76 -15.30
C ALA A 173 -0.98 1.24 -15.30
N GLY A 174 -1.25 2.49 -14.90
CA GLY A 174 -2.58 3.09 -14.94
C GLY A 174 -3.14 3.34 -16.34
N ARG A 175 -2.27 3.40 -17.36
CA ARG A 175 -2.63 3.64 -18.77
C ARG A 175 -3.25 2.42 -19.46
N TYR A 176 -3.08 1.21 -18.89
CA TYR A 176 -3.57 -0.05 -19.42
C TYR A 176 -4.69 -0.58 -18.53
N TRP A 177 -5.82 -0.91 -19.15
CA TRP A 177 -7.03 -1.37 -18.45
C TRP A 177 -7.41 -0.46 -17.26
N GLY A 178 -7.22 0.86 -17.45
CA GLY A 178 -7.48 1.87 -16.44
C GLY A 178 -7.79 3.23 -17.05
N LEU A 179 -8.11 4.18 -16.18
CA LEU A 179 -8.46 5.54 -16.52
C LEU A 179 -7.24 6.49 -16.50
N GLY A 180 -6.01 5.95 -16.44
CA GLY A 180 -4.79 6.76 -16.32
C GLY A 180 -4.60 7.75 -17.45
N ARG A 181 -4.87 7.35 -18.71
CA ARG A 181 -4.80 8.29 -19.87
C ARG A 181 -5.81 9.42 -19.76
N TRP A 182 -7.02 9.13 -19.32
CA TRP A 182 -8.04 10.13 -19.08
C TRP A 182 -7.62 11.10 -17.97
N TRP A 183 -7.09 10.55 -16.86
CA TRP A 183 -6.56 11.34 -15.76
C TRP A 183 -5.45 12.29 -16.23
N GLU A 184 -4.47 11.80 -16.97
CA GLU A 184 -3.34 12.56 -17.49
C GLU A 184 -3.78 13.71 -18.41
N SER A 185 -4.85 13.52 -19.19
CA SER A 185 -5.36 14.58 -20.08
C SER A 185 -6.15 15.67 -19.37
N HIS A 186 -6.56 15.46 -18.10
CA HIS A 186 -7.38 16.40 -17.34
C HIS A 186 -6.69 17.00 -16.12
N THR A 187 -5.45 16.57 -15.83
CA THR A 187 -4.72 17.02 -14.64
C THR A 187 -3.33 17.56 -15.00
N PRO A 188 -2.73 18.40 -14.14
CA PRO A 188 -1.38 18.89 -14.34
C PRO A 188 -0.33 17.77 -14.33
N THR A 189 0.77 17.96 -15.08
CA THR A 189 1.84 16.95 -15.25
C THR A 189 2.50 16.49 -13.96
N TRP A 190 2.50 17.28 -12.90
CA TRP A 190 3.07 16.90 -11.61
C TRP A 190 2.23 15.85 -10.84
N LEU A 191 1.00 15.58 -11.31
CA LEU A 191 0.09 14.55 -10.76
C LEU A 191 0.18 13.20 -11.49
N HIS A 192 0.98 13.11 -12.56
CA HIS A 192 1.11 11.87 -13.35
C HIS A 192 2.37 11.11 -13.03
#